data_c3ae74a4b70b80f2ce85935bb6017362
#
_entry.id   c3ae74a4b70b80f2ce85935bb6017362
#
_cell.length_a   1.000
_cell.length_b   1.000
_cell.length_c   1.000
_cell.angle_alpha   90.00
_cell.angle_beta   90.00
_cell.angle_gamma   90.00
#
_symmetry.space_group_name_H-M   'P 1'
#
loop_
_entity.id
_entity.type
_entity.pdbx_description
1 polymer ?
#
loop_
_entity_poly.entity_id
_entity_poly.type
_entity_poly.pdbx_seq_one_letter_code
_entity_poly.pdbx_strand_id
1 'polypeptide(L)'
;FDILHIGHIELFRKAKQRLDILMVGLEGDETVRINKGKGRPVNNLSIRLEQIYELKSVDYVFPIDSLNWKNAKEYLVKITKSINPDAIITNSIVDIYSEEKKLRAKNLGIEYIDLKAQRLTSSSEIYNKLINTE
;
A
#
# COMPACT_ATOMS: atom_id res chain seq x y z
N PHE A 1 0.68 -2.41 4.02
CA PHE A 1 0.21 -1.92 5.34
C PHE A 1 -0.07 -3.11 6.24
N ASP A 2 0.70 -3.29 7.30
CA ASP A 2 0.56 -4.40 8.24
C ASP A 2 0.26 -3.86 9.64
N ILE A 3 1.17 -3.09 10.23
CA ILE A 3 0.91 -2.30 11.43
C ILE A 3 0.73 -0.85 10.99
N LEU A 4 -0.45 -0.29 11.26
CA LEU A 4 -0.71 1.13 10.97
C LEU A 4 0.16 2.02 11.85
N HIS A 5 0.79 3.01 11.25
CA HIS A 5 1.67 3.96 11.94
C HIS A 5 1.63 5.34 11.27
N ILE A 6 2.22 6.33 11.94
CA ILE A 6 2.20 7.74 11.48
C ILE A 6 2.71 7.91 10.04
N GLY A 7 3.67 7.12 9.60
CA GLY A 7 4.17 7.16 8.22
C GLY A 7 3.11 6.85 7.18
N HIS A 8 2.20 5.92 7.46
CA HIS A 8 1.05 5.63 6.59
C HIS A 8 0.03 6.76 6.61
N ILE A 9 -0.27 7.30 7.80
CA ILE A 9 -1.22 8.42 7.96
C ILE A 9 -0.75 9.64 7.18
N GLU A 10 0.53 9.99 7.30
CA GLU A 10 1.12 11.11 6.55
C GLU A 10 1.13 10.88 5.04
N LEU A 11 1.42 9.64 4.60
CA LEU A 11 1.33 9.28 3.19
C LEU A 11 -0.07 9.52 2.64
N PHE A 12 -1.11 9.02 3.32
CA PHE A 12 -2.50 9.21 2.88
C PHE A 12 -2.95 10.66 2.95
N ARG A 13 -2.53 11.40 3.97
CA ARG A 13 -2.81 12.83 4.08
C ARG A 13 -2.22 13.63 2.91
N LYS A 14 -0.96 13.39 2.58
CA LYS A 14 -0.29 14.03 1.44
C LYS A 14 -0.90 13.61 0.10
N ALA A 15 -1.25 12.34 -0.05
CA ALA A 15 -1.94 11.85 -1.23
C ALA A 15 -3.30 12.55 -1.40
N LYS A 16 -4.09 12.63 -0.34
CA LYS A 16 -5.41 13.28 -0.36
C LYS A 16 -5.36 14.78 -0.71
N GLN A 17 -4.27 15.47 -0.38
CA GLN A 17 -4.07 16.86 -0.78
C GLN A 17 -3.87 17.05 -2.30
N ARG A 18 -3.59 15.97 -3.02
CA ARG A 18 -3.34 15.97 -4.47
C ARG A 18 -4.50 15.38 -5.28
N LEU A 19 -5.48 14.78 -4.61
CA LEU A 19 -6.56 13.99 -5.22
C LEU A 19 -7.90 14.31 -4.57
N ASP A 20 -8.96 14.32 -5.37
CA ASP A 20 -10.35 14.42 -4.88
C ASP A 20 -10.80 13.11 -4.20
N ILE A 21 -10.43 11.97 -4.79
CA ILE A 21 -10.76 10.64 -4.28
C ILE A 21 -9.47 9.84 -4.09
N LEU A 22 -9.24 9.33 -2.88
CA LEU A 22 -8.14 8.42 -2.57
C LEU A 22 -8.66 7.00 -2.35
N MET A 23 -8.23 6.09 -3.21
CA MET A 23 -8.49 4.66 -3.09
C MET A 23 -7.22 3.93 -2.67
N VAL A 24 -7.33 3.04 -1.69
CA VAL A 24 -6.19 2.28 -1.15
C VAL A 24 -6.42 0.79 -1.31
N GLY A 25 -5.54 0.12 -2.03
CA GLY A 25 -5.53 -1.35 -2.14
C GLY A 25 -4.61 -1.99 -1.10
N LEU A 26 -5.09 -3.05 -0.44
CA LEU A 26 -4.32 -3.80 0.55
C LEU A 26 -4.07 -5.23 0.10
N GLU A 27 -2.80 -5.62 0.11
CA GLU A 27 -2.39 -7.00 -0.19
C GLU A 27 -2.93 -7.98 0.86
N GLY A 28 -3.31 -9.17 0.39
CA GLY A 28 -3.75 -10.29 1.22
C GLY A 28 -2.68 -10.77 2.20
N ASP A 29 -3.09 -11.53 3.21
CA ASP A 29 -2.21 -11.99 4.29
C ASP A 29 -1.08 -12.87 3.78
N GLU A 30 -1.36 -13.71 2.78
CA GLU A 30 -0.34 -14.60 2.21
C GLU A 30 0.78 -13.80 1.51
N THR A 31 0.42 -12.76 0.75
CA THR A 31 1.40 -11.88 0.10
C THR A 31 2.27 -11.17 1.15
N VAL A 32 1.66 -10.69 2.23
CA VAL A 32 2.41 -10.05 3.33
C VAL A 32 3.34 -11.07 4.01
N ARG A 33 2.89 -12.32 4.22
CA ARG A 33 3.71 -13.38 4.80
C ARG A 33 4.93 -13.72 3.95
N ILE A 34 4.74 -13.84 2.64
CA ILE A 34 5.83 -14.08 1.68
C ILE A 34 6.86 -12.95 1.73
N ASN A 35 6.41 -11.69 1.77
CA ASN A 35 7.29 -10.53 1.72
C ASN A 35 7.98 -10.20 3.05
N LYS A 36 7.35 -10.52 4.19
CA LYS A 36 7.81 -10.09 5.54
C LYS A 36 8.21 -11.24 6.47
N GLY A 37 7.95 -12.48 6.08
CA GLY A 37 8.34 -13.67 6.83
C GLY A 37 7.30 -14.17 7.84
N LYS A 38 7.72 -15.18 8.61
CA LYS A 38 6.90 -15.85 9.62
C LYS A 38 6.45 -14.86 10.71
N GLY A 39 5.20 -15.00 11.17
CA GLY A 39 4.61 -14.09 12.17
C GLY A 39 4.01 -12.82 11.58
N ARG A 40 4.02 -12.67 10.25
CA ARG A 40 3.43 -11.52 9.55
C ARG A 40 2.32 -11.97 8.59
N PRO A 41 1.27 -11.16 8.37
CA PRO A 41 1.02 -9.89 9.03
C PRO A 41 0.66 -10.07 10.52
N VAL A 42 0.85 -9.03 11.32
CA VAL A 42 0.38 -8.99 12.72
C VAL A 42 -1.14 -8.88 12.76
N ASN A 43 -1.70 -8.01 11.95
CA ASN A 43 -3.14 -7.87 11.76
C ASN A 43 -3.57 -8.54 10.45
N ASN A 44 -4.60 -9.37 10.51
CA ASN A 44 -5.16 -9.98 9.30
C ASN A 44 -5.77 -8.93 8.37
N LEU A 45 -6.06 -9.32 7.13
CA LEU A 45 -6.57 -8.42 6.09
C LEU A 45 -7.84 -7.67 6.51
N SER A 46 -8.78 -8.34 7.18
CA SER A 46 -10.04 -7.72 7.61
C SER A 46 -9.79 -6.56 8.57
N ILE A 47 -8.95 -6.76 9.58
CA ILE A 47 -8.56 -5.72 10.55
C ILE A 47 -7.83 -4.57 9.84
N ARG A 48 -6.92 -4.89 8.93
CA ARG A 48 -6.15 -3.88 8.19
C ARG A 48 -7.05 -3.02 7.28
N LEU A 49 -8.02 -3.64 6.62
CA LEU A 49 -9.02 -2.92 5.80
C LEU A 49 -9.83 -1.95 6.66
N GLU A 50 -10.33 -2.40 7.80
CA GLU A 50 -11.10 -1.57 8.71
C GLU A 50 -10.29 -0.40 9.26
N GLN A 51 -9.05 -0.64 9.70
CA GLN A 51 -8.16 0.42 10.18
C GLN A 51 -7.89 1.50 9.13
N ILE A 52 -7.72 1.13 7.86
CA ILE A 52 -7.47 2.09 6.78
C ILE A 52 -8.76 2.81 6.38
N TYR A 53 -9.89 2.10 6.38
CA TYR A 53 -11.20 2.69 6.07
C TYR A 53 -11.59 3.83 7.03
N GLU A 54 -11.24 3.72 8.32
CA GLU A 54 -11.52 4.75 9.32
C GLU A 54 -10.64 6.01 9.22
N LEU A 55 -9.64 6.03 8.32
CA LEU A 55 -8.79 7.20 8.15
C LEU A 55 -9.50 8.27 7.31
N LYS A 56 -9.60 9.49 7.86
CA LYS A 56 -10.24 10.65 7.21
C LYS A 56 -9.71 10.96 5.80
N SER A 57 -8.48 10.57 5.50
CA SER A 57 -7.85 10.82 4.21
C SER A 57 -8.16 9.76 3.16
N VAL A 58 -8.83 8.66 3.52
CA VAL A 58 -9.12 7.54 2.62
C VAL A 58 -10.60 7.51 2.31
N ASP A 59 -10.95 7.49 1.03
CA ASP A 59 -12.35 7.44 0.58
C ASP A 59 -12.80 5.99 0.35
N TYR A 60 -11.91 5.16 -0.21
CA TYR A 60 -12.20 3.75 -0.47
C TYR A 60 -11.00 2.88 -0.14
N VAL A 61 -11.28 1.70 0.38
CA VAL A 61 -10.30 0.65 0.61
C VAL A 61 -10.79 -0.66 -0.01
N PHE A 62 -9.89 -1.44 -0.59
CA PHE A 62 -10.24 -2.71 -1.22
C PHE A 62 -9.12 -3.74 -1.07
N PRO A 63 -9.45 -5.05 -1.02
CA PRO A 63 -8.44 -6.08 -0.98
C PRO A 63 -7.81 -6.26 -2.36
N ILE A 64 -6.50 -6.50 -2.39
CA ILE A 64 -5.77 -6.98 -3.55
C ILE A 64 -5.56 -8.47 -3.34
N ASP A 65 -6.40 -9.27 -3.98
CA ASP A 65 -6.31 -10.73 -3.90
C ASP A 65 -5.30 -11.26 -4.91
N SER A 66 -4.05 -11.25 -4.53
CA SER A 66 -2.96 -11.79 -5.32
C SER A 66 -2.61 -13.23 -4.90
N LEU A 67 -3.60 -14.12 -4.87
CA LEU A 67 -3.41 -15.54 -4.54
C LEU A 67 -2.36 -16.23 -5.43
N ASN A 68 -1.94 -15.60 -6.50
CA ASN A 68 -0.96 -16.13 -7.43
C ASN A 68 0.16 -15.14 -7.68
N TRP A 69 1.18 -15.13 -6.82
CA TRP A 69 2.37 -14.29 -6.96
C TRP A 69 3.02 -14.36 -8.36
N LYS A 70 2.91 -15.50 -9.04
CA LYS A 70 3.44 -15.65 -10.41
C LYS A 70 2.75 -14.70 -11.42
N ASN A 71 1.51 -14.31 -11.16
CA ASN A 71 0.70 -13.43 -12.02
C ASN A 71 0.35 -12.09 -11.36
N ALA A 72 1.03 -11.71 -10.27
CA ALA A 72 0.74 -10.49 -9.52
C ALA A 72 0.77 -9.23 -10.40
N LYS A 73 1.71 -9.16 -11.34
CA LYS A 73 1.83 -8.01 -12.27
C LYS A 73 0.61 -7.90 -13.18
N GLU A 74 0.18 -8.99 -13.78
CA GLU A 74 -1.01 -9.03 -14.65
C GLU A 74 -2.28 -8.71 -13.87
N TYR A 75 -2.40 -9.25 -12.66
CA TYR A 75 -3.50 -8.98 -11.76
C TYR A 75 -3.58 -7.49 -11.37
N LEU A 76 -2.45 -6.86 -11.02
CA LEU A 76 -2.39 -5.43 -10.72
C LEU A 76 -2.73 -4.55 -11.93
N VAL A 77 -2.31 -4.94 -13.13
CA VAL A 77 -2.71 -4.27 -14.38
C VAL A 77 -4.22 -4.39 -14.58
N LYS A 78 -4.79 -5.59 -14.40
CA LYS A 78 -6.23 -5.84 -14.54
C LYS A 78 -7.06 -5.01 -13.55
N ILE A 79 -6.68 -5.00 -12.28
CA ILE A 79 -7.34 -4.18 -11.24
C ILE A 79 -7.24 -2.68 -11.58
N THR A 80 -6.05 -2.20 -11.95
CA THR A 80 -5.86 -0.80 -12.32
C THR A 80 -6.75 -0.40 -13.49
N LYS A 81 -6.87 -1.25 -14.52
CA LYS A 81 -7.79 -1.02 -15.63
C LYS A 81 -9.26 -1.00 -15.20
N SER A 82 -9.65 -1.88 -14.28
CA SER A 82 -11.04 -1.95 -13.80
C SER A 82 -11.44 -0.74 -12.97
N ILE A 83 -10.53 -0.22 -12.15
CA ILE A 83 -10.73 1.00 -11.36
C ILE A 83 -10.66 2.23 -12.25
N ASN A 84 -9.82 2.19 -13.28
CA ASN A 84 -9.56 3.31 -14.20
C ASN A 84 -9.25 4.63 -13.47
N PRO A 85 -8.22 4.67 -12.61
CA PRO A 85 -7.87 5.86 -11.86
C PRO A 85 -7.20 6.90 -12.76
N ASP A 86 -7.32 8.18 -12.41
CA ASP A 86 -6.60 9.28 -13.07
C ASP A 86 -5.11 9.29 -12.73
N ALA A 87 -4.76 8.83 -11.51
CA ALA A 87 -3.38 8.82 -11.05
C ALA A 87 -3.02 7.58 -10.21
N ILE A 88 -1.76 7.16 -10.29
CA ILE A 88 -1.15 6.23 -9.34
C ILE A 88 -0.19 7.02 -8.45
N ILE A 89 -0.43 6.99 -7.14
CA ILE A 89 0.43 7.66 -6.15
C ILE A 89 1.36 6.66 -5.47
N THR A 90 2.60 7.07 -5.26
CA THR A 90 3.59 6.34 -4.49
C THR A 90 4.48 7.28 -3.67
N ASN A 91 5.32 6.69 -2.84
CA ASN A 91 6.43 7.36 -2.18
C ASN A 91 7.72 6.55 -2.46
N SER A 92 8.47 6.93 -3.48
CA SER A 92 9.66 6.20 -3.94
C SER A 92 10.76 6.08 -2.89
N ILE A 93 10.76 6.92 -1.86
CA ILE A 93 11.73 6.85 -0.75
C ILE A 93 11.56 5.57 0.09
N VAL A 94 10.33 5.04 0.17
CA VAL A 94 10.01 3.86 1.01
C VAL A 94 9.39 2.70 0.24
N ASP A 95 8.92 2.92 -0.97
CA ASP A 95 8.22 1.93 -1.79
C ASP A 95 9.18 1.27 -2.77
N ILE A 96 9.57 0.05 -2.48
CA ILE A 96 10.46 -0.77 -3.34
C ILE A 96 9.85 -1.10 -4.70
N TYR A 97 8.53 -0.98 -4.85
CA TYR A 97 7.79 -1.23 -6.10
C TYR A 97 7.48 0.06 -6.88
N SER A 98 8.08 1.19 -6.50
CA SER A 98 7.82 2.49 -7.12
C SER A 98 8.06 2.50 -8.63
N GLU A 99 9.16 1.91 -9.10
CA GLU A 99 9.47 1.83 -10.54
C GLU A 99 8.47 0.96 -11.30
N GLU A 100 7.99 -0.14 -10.70
CA GLU A 100 6.95 -0.97 -11.31
C GLU A 100 5.63 -0.22 -11.43
N LYS A 101 5.25 0.54 -10.42
CA LYS A 101 4.06 1.40 -10.43
C LYS A 101 4.16 2.50 -11.48
N LYS A 102 5.33 3.11 -11.60
CA LYS A 102 5.63 4.11 -12.62
C LYS A 102 5.51 3.55 -14.04
N LEU A 103 6.07 2.36 -14.27
CA LEU A 103 5.97 1.68 -15.56
C LEU A 103 4.52 1.31 -15.89
N ARG A 104 3.76 0.81 -14.90
CA ARG A 104 2.34 0.48 -15.06
C ARG A 104 1.52 1.72 -15.40
N ALA A 105 1.72 2.83 -14.71
CA ALA A 105 1.07 4.10 -15.01
C ALA A 105 1.37 4.56 -16.43
N LYS A 106 2.64 4.54 -16.85
CA LYS A 106 3.07 4.88 -18.21
C LYS A 106 2.37 4.01 -19.28
N ASN A 107 2.35 2.70 -19.07
CA ASN A 107 1.78 1.75 -20.04
C ASN A 107 0.25 1.88 -20.16
N LEU A 108 -0.42 2.39 -19.12
CA LEU A 108 -1.86 2.58 -19.09
C LEU A 108 -2.28 4.03 -19.40
N GLY A 109 -1.35 4.95 -19.64
CA GLY A 109 -1.64 6.35 -19.87
C GLY A 109 -2.19 7.07 -18.62
N ILE A 110 -1.82 6.62 -17.43
CA ILE A 110 -2.26 7.15 -16.14
C ILE A 110 -1.16 8.04 -15.56
N GLU A 111 -1.53 9.13 -14.88
CA GLU A 111 -0.56 9.99 -14.20
C GLU A 111 0.17 9.22 -13.10
N TYR A 112 1.47 9.44 -12.96
CA TYR A 112 2.27 8.91 -11.85
C TYR A 112 2.73 10.05 -10.94
N ILE A 113 2.34 9.97 -9.67
CA ILE A 113 2.67 10.99 -8.67
C ILE A 113 3.57 10.37 -7.59
N ASP A 114 4.80 10.87 -7.50
CA ASP A 114 5.74 10.50 -6.44
C ASP A 114 5.76 11.59 -5.36
N LEU A 115 5.32 11.24 -4.17
CA LEU A 115 5.23 12.18 -3.05
C LEU A 115 6.58 12.53 -2.43
N LYS A 116 7.60 11.68 -2.58
CA LYS A 116 8.95 11.83 -1.99
C LYS A 116 8.91 12.23 -0.51
N ALA A 117 7.96 11.68 0.23
CA ALA A 117 7.75 11.99 1.64
C ALA A 117 8.81 11.27 2.50
N GLN A 118 9.38 12.00 3.46
CA GLN A 118 10.36 11.46 4.39
C GLN A 118 9.82 10.22 5.13
N ARG A 119 10.67 9.21 5.28
CA ARG A 119 10.35 8.04 6.11
C ARG A 119 10.36 8.43 7.59
N LEU A 120 9.25 8.20 8.27
CA LEU A 120 9.12 8.49 9.70
C LEU A 120 9.35 7.23 10.55
N THR A 121 8.82 6.08 10.12
CA THR A 121 8.97 4.77 10.76
C THR A 121 8.50 3.67 9.81
N SER A 122 8.59 2.40 10.24
CA SER A 122 8.03 1.28 9.48
C SER A 122 7.39 0.22 10.40
N SER A 123 6.45 -0.54 9.84
CA SER A 123 5.85 -1.68 10.54
C SER A 123 6.89 -2.69 11.03
N SER A 124 7.98 -2.88 10.29
CA SER A 124 9.07 -3.79 10.67
C SER A 124 9.88 -3.24 11.84
N GLU A 125 10.16 -1.93 11.88
CA GLU A 125 10.81 -1.30 13.03
C GLU A 125 9.98 -1.43 14.30
N ILE A 126 8.66 -1.19 14.21
CA ILE A 126 7.74 -1.33 15.35
C ILE A 126 7.72 -2.79 15.82
N TYR A 127 7.54 -3.73 14.90
CA TYR A 127 7.53 -5.16 15.20
C TYR A 127 8.82 -5.60 15.90
N ASN A 128 9.98 -5.25 15.34
CA ASN A 128 11.28 -5.62 15.91
C ASN A 128 11.51 -5.02 17.31
N LYS A 129 11.04 -3.81 17.56
CA LYS A 129 11.09 -3.23 18.92
C LYS A 129 10.26 -4.02 19.92
N LEU A 130 9.10 -4.53 19.52
CA LEU A 130 8.21 -5.28 20.42
C LEU A 130 8.75 -6.67 20.73
N ILE A 131 9.38 -7.37 19.79
CA ILE A 131 9.90 -8.72 20.00
C ILE A 131 11.28 -8.75 20.66
N ASN A 132 12.05 -7.65 20.62
CA ASN A 132 13.39 -7.55 21.19
C ASN A 132 13.39 -6.81 22.54
N THR A 133 12.27 -6.70 23.21
CA THR A 133 12.10 -6.04 24.51
C THR A 133 12.36 -6.98 25.71
N GLU A 134 12.98 -8.15 25.49
CA GLU A 134 13.46 -9.04 26.57
C GLU A 134 14.93 -8.82 26.87
#